data_f1b2fb1ae20cbe5d88d2986608e3e04b
#
_entry.id   f1b2fb1ae20cbe5d88d2986608e3e04b
#
_cell.length_a   1.000
_cell.length_b   1.000
_cell.length_c   1.000
_cell.angle_alpha   90.00
_cell.angle_beta   90.00
_cell.angle_gamma   90.00
#
_symmetry.space_group_name_H-M   'P 1'
#
loop_
_entity.id
_entity.type
_entity.pdbx_description
1 polymer ?
#
loop_
_entity_poly.entity_id
_entity_poly.type
_entity_poly.pdbx_seq_one_letter_code
_entity_poly.pdbx_strand_id
1 'polypeptide(L)'
;MKNLKSLLKNEAARKIIFFFNENPNCIDTVKGISLWIGGDMVIMQKALNALVKEGMITSHKTASTTAYAYTNNKKIVKNIEKYIKNFKGL
;
A
#
# COMPACT_ATOMS: atom_id res chain seq x y z
N MET A 1 10.09 10.53 5.53
CA MET A 1 10.14 9.08 5.77
C MET A 1 11.41 8.52 5.16
N LYS A 2 12.23 7.91 5.98
CA LYS A 2 13.50 7.34 5.52
C LYS A 2 13.33 6.12 4.61
N ASN A 3 12.28 5.33 4.85
CA ASN A 3 12.13 4.03 4.20
C ASN A 3 11.16 4.01 3.01
N LEU A 4 10.55 5.15 2.70
CA LEU A 4 9.54 5.20 1.64
C LEU A 4 10.12 4.80 0.28
N LYS A 5 11.19 5.44 -0.14
CA LYS A 5 11.81 5.13 -1.43
C LYS A 5 12.33 3.70 -1.50
N SER A 6 12.95 3.25 -0.42
CA SER A 6 13.48 1.89 -0.33
C SER A 6 12.35 0.86 -0.46
N LEU A 7 11.28 1.06 0.28
CA LEU A 7 10.14 0.14 0.28
C LEU A 7 9.44 0.13 -1.07
N LEU A 8 9.26 1.29 -1.70
CA LEU A 8 8.56 1.39 -2.98
C LEU A 8 9.42 0.98 -4.19
N LYS A 9 10.67 0.59 -3.98
CA LYS A 9 11.44 -0.12 -4.99
C LYS A 9 10.89 -1.54 -5.20
N ASN A 10 10.28 -2.11 -4.19
CA ASN A 10 9.59 -3.39 -4.31
C ASN A 10 8.35 -3.20 -5.18
N GLU A 11 8.26 -3.97 -6.26
CA GLU A 11 7.18 -3.82 -7.23
C GLU A 11 5.80 -4.04 -6.60
N ALA A 12 5.65 -5.06 -5.77
CA ALA A 12 4.37 -5.36 -5.13
C ALA A 12 3.94 -4.21 -4.21
N ALA A 13 4.86 -3.70 -3.38
CA ALA A 13 4.57 -2.58 -2.50
C ALA A 13 4.20 -1.33 -3.29
N ARG A 14 4.91 -1.06 -4.37
CA ARG A 14 4.64 0.10 -5.22
C ARG A 14 3.25 0.01 -5.85
N LYS A 15 2.90 -1.16 -6.39
CA LYS A 15 1.57 -1.37 -7.00
C LYS A 15 0.45 -1.20 -5.98
N ILE A 16 0.65 -1.70 -4.76
CA ILE A 16 -0.33 -1.55 -3.69
C ILE A 16 -0.53 -0.07 -3.36
N ILE A 17 0.56 0.67 -3.21
CA ILE A 17 0.48 2.09 -2.87
C ILE A 17 -0.16 2.90 -4.00
N PHE A 18 0.16 2.60 -5.25
CA PHE A 18 -0.47 3.27 -6.39
C PHE A 18 -1.98 2.99 -6.41
N PHE A 19 -2.37 1.76 -6.12
CA PHE A 19 -3.78 1.38 -6.02
C PHE A 19 -4.51 2.20 -4.95
N PHE A 20 -3.96 2.27 -3.74
CA PHE A 20 -4.59 3.03 -2.66
C PHE A 20 -4.57 4.54 -2.91
N ASN A 21 -3.54 5.04 -3.56
CA ASN A 21 -3.49 6.47 -3.90
C ASN A 21 -4.62 6.84 -4.88
N GLU A 22 -4.94 5.94 -5.81
CA GLU A 22 -6.05 6.15 -6.74
C GLU A 22 -7.41 5.86 -6.12
N ASN A 23 -7.44 5.03 -5.06
CA ASN A 23 -8.66 4.60 -4.39
C ASN A 23 -8.52 4.80 -2.88
N PRO A 24 -8.41 6.05 -2.40
CA PRO A 24 -8.05 6.31 -1.01
C PRO A 24 -9.09 5.88 0.01
N ASN A 25 -10.32 5.64 -0.42
CA ASN A 25 -11.39 5.20 0.46
C ASN A 25 -11.61 3.68 0.43
N CYS A 26 -10.80 2.96 -0.33
CA CYS A 26 -10.93 1.52 -0.43
C CYS A 26 -10.46 0.84 0.85
N ILE A 27 -11.21 -0.17 1.29
CA ILE A 27 -10.85 -1.07 2.38
C ILE A 27 -11.05 -2.48 1.85
N ASP A 28 -10.00 -3.30 1.83
CA ASP A 28 -10.11 -4.63 1.27
C ASP A 28 -9.12 -5.60 1.91
N THR A 29 -9.35 -6.87 1.70
CA THR A 29 -8.48 -7.96 2.16
C THR A 29 -7.33 -8.17 1.18
N VAL A 30 -6.33 -8.97 1.58
CA VAL A 30 -5.22 -9.32 0.69
C VAL A 30 -5.74 -9.99 -0.59
N LYS A 31 -6.75 -10.85 -0.46
CA LYS A 31 -7.36 -11.51 -1.62
C LYS A 31 -7.98 -10.50 -2.58
N GLY A 32 -8.78 -9.57 -2.06
CA GLY A 32 -9.40 -8.54 -2.87
C GLY A 32 -8.39 -7.65 -3.56
N ILE A 33 -7.37 -7.22 -2.83
CA ILE A 33 -6.30 -6.39 -3.38
C ILE A 33 -5.55 -7.14 -4.49
N SER A 34 -5.25 -8.42 -4.25
CA SER A 34 -4.57 -9.26 -5.26
C SER A 34 -5.39 -9.42 -6.54
N LEU A 35 -6.71 -9.50 -6.40
CA LEU A 35 -7.60 -9.58 -7.56
C LEU A 35 -7.58 -8.28 -8.38
N TRP A 36 -7.52 -7.13 -7.71
CA TRP A 36 -7.46 -5.83 -8.38
C TRP A 36 -6.14 -5.60 -9.09
N ILE A 37 -5.03 -5.90 -8.40
CA ILE A 37 -3.68 -5.58 -8.88
C ILE A 37 -3.14 -6.70 -9.77
N GLY A 38 -3.54 -7.93 -9.47
CA GLY A 38 -2.93 -9.14 -10.04
C GLY A 38 -1.65 -9.47 -9.31
N GLY A 39 -1.42 -10.74 -9.04
CA GLY A 39 -0.19 -11.17 -8.41
C GLY A 39 -0.41 -12.22 -7.35
N ASP A 40 0.69 -12.70 -6.82
CA ASP A 40 0.73 -13.77 -5.84
C ASP A 40 0.33 -13.24 -4.46
N MET A 41 -0.62 -13.92 -3.81
CA MET A 41 -1.11 -13.50 -2.50
C MET A 41 -0.04 -13.51 -1.41
N VAL A 42 0.91 -14.43 -1.48
CA VAL A 42 2.00 -14.50 -0.50
C VAL A 42 2.90 -13.27 -0.63
N ILE A 43 3.23 -12.91 -1.85
CA ILE A 43 4.04 -11.71 -2.14
C ILE A 43 3.28 -10.46 -1.71
N MET A 44 1.99 -10.37 -2.02
CA MET A 44 1.15 -9.24 -1.62
C MET A 44 1.05 -9.13 -0.11
N GLN A 45 0.90 -10.25 0.59
CA GLN A 45 0.82 -10.25 2.05
C GLN A 45 2.11 -9.71 2.68
N LYS A 46 3.27 -10.11 2.17
CA LYS A 46 4.56 -9.61 2.66
C LYS A 46 4.68 -8.11 2.43
N ALA A 47 4.28 -7.65 1.24
CA ALA A 47 4.32 -6.22 0.91
C ALA A 47 3.37 -5.41 1.80
N LEU A 48 2.15 -5.90 2.02
CA LEU A 48 1.19 -5.26 2.92
C LEU A 48 1.73 -5.17 4.33
N ASN A 49 2.34 -6.24 4.85
CA ASN A 49 2.92 -6.24 6.18
C ASN A 49 4.00 -5.15 6.31
N ALA A 50 4.86 -5.03 5.32
CA ALA A 50 5.91 -4.02 5.31
C ALA A 50 5.33 -2.60 5.25
N LEU A 51 4.31 -2.40 4.43
CA LEU A 51 3.64 -1.11 4.30
C LEU A 51 2.92 -0.71 5.59
N VAL A 52 2.31 -1.67 6.28
CA VAL A 52 1.68 -1.43 7.59
C VAL A 52 2.73 -1.03 8.62
N LYS A 53 3.85 -1.74 8.64
CA LYS A 53 4.93 -1.44 9.56
C LYS A 53 5.45 -0.01 9.39
N GLU A 54 5.50 0.48 8.16
CA GLU A 54 5.98 1.84 7.85
C GLU A 54 4.88 2.90 7.92
N GLY A 55 3.66 2.50 8.28
CA GLY A 55 2.56 3.45 8.47
C GLY A 55 1.89 3.95 7.20
N MET A 56 2.20 3.38 6.05
CA MET A 56 1.59 3.78 4.78
C MET A 56 0.21 3.17 4.58
N ILE A 57 -0.01 2.03 5.18
CA ILE A 57 -1.27 1.28 5.15
C ILE A 57 -1.66 0.98 6.59
N THR A 58 -2.95 0.94 6.87
CA THR A 58 -3.47 0.50 8.17
C THR A 58 -4.11 -0.87 8.00
N SER A 59 -4.03 -1.68 9.06
CA SER A 59 -4.66 -2.99 9.08
C SER A 59 -5.77 -3.03 10.12
N HIS A 60 -6.87 -3.70 9.78
CA HIS A 60 -8.04 -3.83 10.64
C HIS A 60 -8.40 -5.31 10.75
N LYS A 61 -8.09 -5.89 11.90
CA LYS A 61 -8.35 -7.30 12.14
C LYS A 61 -9.75 -7.51 12.70
N THR A 62 -10.44 -8.52 12.14
CA THR A 62 -11.65 -9.08 12.73
C THR A 62 -11.35 -10.52 13.15
N ALA A 63 -12.37 -11.22 13.66
CA ALA A 63 -12.20 -12.62 14.08
C ALA A 63 -11.81 -13.53 12.91
N SER A 64 -12.22 -13.19 11.69
CA SER A 64 -12.07 -14.08 10.52
C SER A 64 -11.17 -13.56 9.44
N THR A 65 -10.80 -12.28 9.45
CA THR A 65 -10.03 -11.70 8.34
C THR A 65 -9.30 -10.44 8.78
N THR A 66 -8.38 -9.97 7.91
CA THR A 66 -7.73 -8.67 8.06
C THR A 66 -8.00 -7.85 6.81
N ALA A 67 -8.48 -6.63 6.99
CA ALA A 67 -8.67 -5.67 5.91
C ALA A 67 -7.62 -4.58 5.98
N TYR A 68 -7.30 -3.99 4.85
CA TYR A 68 -6.26 -2.98 4.71
C TYR A 68 -6.84 -1.71 4.12
N ALA A 69 -6.38 -0.57 4.61
CA ALA A 69 -6.84 0.74 4.15
C ALA A 69 -5.64 1.69 4.04
N TYR A 70 -5.83 2.75 3.26
CA TYR A 70 -4.81 3.77 3.11
C TYR A 70 -4.61 4.53 4.42
N THR A 71 -3.41 5.05 4.62
CA THR A 71 -3.12 5.87 5.81
C THR A 71 -3.96 7.14 5.84
N ASN A 72 -4.30 7.60 7.05
CA ASN A 72 -4.93 8.91 7.28
C ASN A 72 -3.90 10.01 7.53
N ASN A 73 -2.63 9.66 7.63
CA ASN A 73 -1.59 10.63 7.93
C ASN A 73 -1.29 11.48 6.69
N LYS A 74 -1.65 12.74 6.75
CA LYS A 74 -1.53 13.66 5.62
C LYS A 74 -0.08 13.87 5.17
N LYS A 75 0.87 13.84 6.09
CA LYS A 75 2.29 13.96 5.75
C LYS A 75 2.75 12.78 4.94
N ILE A 76 2.35 11.57 5.35
CA ILE A 76 2.70 10.35 4.64
C ILE A 76 2.08 10.35 3.25
N VAL A 77 0.80 10.72 3.16
CA VAL A 77 0.10 10.82 1.87
C VAL A 77 0.82 11.78 0.94
N LYS A 78 1.22 12.95 1.43
CA LYS A 78 1.95 13.92 0.61
C LYS A 78 3.29 13.37 0.12
N ASN A 79 4.00 12.67 0.97
CA ASN A 79 5.27 12.04 0.59
C ASN A 79 5.06 10.98 -0.48
N ILE A 80 4.01 10.18 -0.35
CA ILE A 80 3.63 9.17 -1.34
C ILE A 80 3.28 9.84 -2.67
N GLU A 81 2.46 10.89 -2.63
CA GLU A 81 2.06 11.61 -3.84
C GLU A 81 3.26 12.21 -4.56
N LYS A 82 4.20 12.76 -3.81
CA LYS A 82 5.44 13.29 -4.37
C LYS A 82 6.26 12.20 -5.05
N TYR A 83 6.35 11.04 -4.41
CA TYR A 83 7.04 9.89 -5.00
C TYR A 83 6.38 9.45 -6.30
N ILE A 84 5.06 9.32 -6.30
CA ILE A 84 4.31 8.89 -7.49
C ILE A 84 4.48 9.89 -8.63
N LYS A 85 4.41 11.18 -8.33
CA LYS A 85 4.60 12.24 -9.32
C LYS A 85 5.97 12.15 -9.98
N ASN A 86 7.01 11.97 -9.18
CA ASN A 86 8.37 11.84 -9.68
C ASN A 86 8.56 10.56 -10.48
N PHE A 87 7.94 9.47 -10.03
CA PHE A 87 8.00 8.18 -10.72
C PHE A 87 7.33 8.26 -12.09
N LYS A 88 6.15 8.87 -12.17
CA LYS A 88 5.42 9.04 -13.43
C LYS A 88 6.08 10.05 -14.37
N GLY A 89 6.87 10.95 -13.84
CA GLY A 89 7.60 11.93 -14.62
C GLY A 89 8.82 11.38 -15.34
N LEU A 90 9.16 10.13 -15.08
CA LEU A 90 10.23 9.46 -15.77
C LEU A 90 9.74 8.96 -17.13
#